data_3cbad08bfd0536e2e60298ea122c99c6
#
_entry.id   3cbad08bfd0536e2e60298ea122c99c6
#
_cell.length_a   1.000
_cell.length_b   1.000
_cell.length_c   1.000
_cell.angle_alpha   90.00
_cell.angle_beta   90.00
_cell.angle_gamma   90.00
#
_symmetry.space_group_name_H-M   'P 1'
#
loop_
_entity.id
_entity.type
_entity.pdbx_description
1 polymer ?
#
loop_
_entity_poly.entity_id
_entity_poly.type
_entity_poly.pdbx_seq_one_letter_code
_entity_poly.pdbx_strand_id
1 'polypeptide(L)'
;MTLRFHTTGQSRASLHAATTFAARGACALAVAVALSLLSRTAALAADATPPADTKPSAESASEKPSASAFDAERFFQAFVKVQARAVPNARSSATLGTEREGTGIVIGDDGLVLTIGYLIVEADQVSLVDQQGRTLPARVVGYDHMTGLGLVRTVVPFEVAPLGFGDSSALSERDPVMIINYAGASDVTPAWVVSKRAFTGNWEYLLESAIFTSPPALNWSGAALISKEMKLVGVGSLIVREASTVGETVVPGNMFVPIDTLKPILADLVKNGRPGGAARPWLGVAADEVQGRLVVSRVSPDGPGDLAGIKVGDIILGVGGDGVRTQAEFYRKVWSRGPAGADIPLRVLQGLDIKELAVHSIDRLDYFRPRTTY
;
A
#
# COMPACT_ATOMS: atom_id res chain seq x y z
N MET A 1 53.37 -15.31 -8.62
CA MET A 1 52.98 -16.72 -8.44
C MET A 1 51.50 -16.83 -8.79
N THR A 2 51.24 -17.32 -9.97
CA THR A 2 49.95 -17.24 -10.69
C THR A 2 49.18 -18.53 -10.43
N LEU A 3 47.91 -18.43 -9.99
CA LEU A 3 47.02 -19.60 -10.02
C LEU A 3 45.73 -19.20 -10.73
N ARG A 4 45.58 -19.74 -11.94
CA ARG A 4 44.36 -19.77 -12.73
C ARG A 4 43.47 -20.91 -12.23
N PHE A 5 42.18 -20.67 -12.02
CA PHE A 5 41.18 -21.72 -11.98
C PHE A 5 40.24 -21.59 -13.19
N HIS A 6 40.20 -22.66 -13.95
CA HIS A 6 39.25 -22.92 -15.03
C HIS A 6 37.88 -23.27 -14.42
N THR A 7 36.82 -22.70 -14.94
CA THR A 7 35.48 -23.20 -14.74
C THR A 7 34.90 -23.66 -16.07
N THR A 8 34.67 -24.95 -16.14
CA THR A 8 33.97 -25.67 -17.19
C THR A 8 32.47 -25.37 -17.13
N GLY A 9 31.91 -25.00 -18.28
CA GLY A 9 30.49 -24.84 -18.49
C GLY A 9 29.74 -26.17 -18.47
N GLN A 10 28.54 -26.14 -17.91
CA GLN A 10 27.51 -27.12 -18.25
C GLN A 10 26.19 -26.41 -18.57
N SER A 11 25.83 -26.53 -19.81
CA SER A 11 24.54 -26.34 -20.44
C SER A 11 23.45 -27.14 -19.72
N ARG A 12 22.33 -26.50 -19.38
CA ARG A 12 21.06 -27.19 -19.19
C ARG A 12 20.00 -26.56 -20.09
N ALA A 13 19.68 -27.35 -21.10
CA ALA A 13 18.57 -27.11 -22.01
C ALA A 13 17.22 -27.45 -21.34
N SER A 14 16.26 -26.62 -21.63
CA SER A 14 14.80 -26.83 -21.80
C SER A 14 14.15 -28.12 -21.30
N LEU A 15 13.20 -27.92 -20.39
CA LEU A 15 11.95 -28.71 -20.32
C LEU A 15 10.78 -27.75 -20.09
N HIS A 16 10.21 -27.28 -21.20
CA HIS A 16 8.88 -26.68 -21.22
C HIS A 16 7.99 -27.68 -21.96
N ALA A 17 7.03 -28.25 -21.32
CA ALA A 17 5.68 -28.52 -21.84
C ALA A 17 4.86 -29.35 -20.84
N ALA A 18 3.57 -29.02 -20.81
CA ALA A 18 2.46 -29.78 -20.22
C ALA A 18 2.20 -29.64 -18.72
N THR A 19 1.48 -28.57 -18.34
CA THR A 19 0.48 -28.59 -17.24
C THR A 19 -0.49 -27.40 -17.37
N THR A 20 -1.30 -27.39 -18.37
CA THR A 20 -2.40 -26.42 -18.54
C THR A 20 -3.70 -27.19 -18.76
N PHE A 21 -4.28 -27.83 -17.71
CA PHE A 21 -5.68 -28.27 -17.77
C PHE A 21 -6.33 -28.64 -16.42
N ALA A 22 -5.69 -28.45 -15.27
CA ALA A 22 -6.26 -28.83 -13.98
C ALA A 22 -6.63 -27.69 -13.02
N ALA A 23 -6.37 -26.42 -13.40
CA ALA A 23 -6.50 -25.28 -12.48
C ALA A 23 -7.89 -24.65 -12.38
N ARG A 24 -8.84 -25.00 -13.27
CA ARG A 24 -10.18 -24.36 -13.28
C ARG A 24 -11.17 -24.89 -12.25
N GLY A 25 -10.94 -26.07 -11.69
CA GLY A 25 -11.84 -26.69 -10.71
C GLY A 25 -11.54 -26.36 -9.24
N ALA A 26 -10.29 -26.04 -8.91
CA ALA A 26 -9.87 -25.87 -7.52
C ALA A 26 -10.14 -24.45 -6.96
N CYS A 27 -10.24 -23.43 -7.81
CA CYS A 27 -10.46 -22.05 -7.39
C CYS A 27 -11.88 -21.77 -6.87
N ALA A 28 -12.90 -22.38 -7.45
CA ALA A 28 -14.28 -22.25 -6.97
C ALA A 28 -14.46 -22.86 -5.57
N LEU A 29 -13.68 -23.90 -5.25
CA LEU A 29 -13.74 -24.57 -3.94
C LEU A 29 -13.05 -23.76 -2.84
N ALA A 30 -11.97 -23.03 -3.13
CA ALA A 30 -11.24 -22.22 -2.13
C ALA A 30 -12.04 -20.99 -1.67
N VAL A 31 -12.75 -20.34 -2.58
CA VAL A 31 -13.66 -19.22 -2.24
C VAL A 31 -14.89 -19.71 -1.47
N ALA A 32 -15.43 -20.88 -1.83
CA ALA A 32 -16.55 -21.47 -1.11
C ALA A 32 -16.18 -21.93 0.31
N VAL A 33 -14.95 -22.41 0.54
CA VAL A 33 -14.43 -22.79 1.87
C VAL A 33 -14.15 -21.56 2.74
N ALA A 34 -13.64 -20.46 2.19
CA ALA A 34 -13.46 -19.22 2.94
C ALA A 34 -14.79 -18.58 3.36
N LEU A 35 -15.81 -18.61 2.50
CA LEU A 35 -17.16 -18.15 2.85
C LEU A 35 -17.88 -19.10 3.84
N SER A 36 -17.63 -20.42 3.79
CA SER A 36 -18.28 -21.38 4.69
C SER A 36 -17.71 -21.37 6.10
N LEU A 37 -16.46 -20.93 6.30
CA LEU A 37 -15.87 -20.75 7.63
C LEU A 37 -16.38 -19.51 8.37
N LEU A 38 -16.85 -18.48 7.63
CA LEU A 38 -17.46 -17.28 8.19
C LEU A 38 -18.92 -17.47 8.67
N SER A 39 -19.60 -18.52 8.22
CA SER A 39 -21.03 -18.75 8.53
C SER A 39 -21.29 -19.78 9.66
N ARG A 40 -20.28 -20.39 10.26
CA ARG A 40 -20.44 -21.47 11.25
C ARG A 40 -20.47 -21.04 12.73
N THR A 41 -20.41 -19.77 13.08
CA THR A 41 -20.42 -19.31 14.47
C THR A 41 -21.79 -18.84 15.01
N ALA A 42 -22.88 -19.00 14.24
CA ALA A 42 -24.20 -18.50 14.64
C ALA A 42 -25.30 -19.59 14.84
N ALA A 43 -24.95 -20.87 14.96
CA ALA A 43 -25.95 -21.91 15.09
C ALA A 43 -25.62 -22.89 16.22
N LEU A 44 -25.87 -22.46 17.46
CA LEU A 44 -26.01 -23.35 18.63
C LEU A 44 -26.95 -22.68 19.65
N ALA A 45 -28.24 -22.83 19.46
CA ALA A 45 -29.29 -22.97 20.49
C ALA A 45 -30.66 -23.01 19.86
N ALA A 46 -31.30 -24.17 19.88
CA ALA A 46 -32.68 -24.40 20.30
C ALA A 46 -33.19 -25.69 19.73
N ASP A 47 -33.26 -26.67 20.60
CA ASP A 47 -34.02 -27.92 20.45
C ASP A 47 -35.42 -27.67 21.05
N ALA A 48 -36.48 -27.90 20.25
CA ALA A 48 -37.84 -28.16 20.74
C ALA A 48 -38.72 -28.64 19.61
N THR A 49 -39.30 -29.83 19.82
CA THR A 49 -40.12 -30.68 18.98
C THR A 49 -41.55 -30.13 18.70
N PRO A 50 -42.22 -30.51 17.58
CA PRO A 50 -43.49 -29.93 17.14
C PRO A 50 -44.75 -30.71 17.58
N PRO A 51 -45.93 -30.17 17.36
CA PRO A 51 -47.01 -30.98 16.82
C PRO A 51 -47.73 -30.40 15.60
N ALA A 52 -48.44 -31.30 14.97
CA ALA A 52 -48.94 -31.43 13.63
C ALA A 52 -50.09 -30.49 13.17
N ASP A 53 -50.26 -30.52 11.82
CA ASP A 53 -51.46 -30.29 11.02
C ASP A 53 -52.10 -28.90 10.91
N THR A 54 -51.91 -28.28 9.74
CA THR A 54 -53.03 -27.74 8.94
C THR A 54 -52.59 -27.47 7.48
N LYS A 55 -53.44 -27.83 6.53
CA LYS A 55 -53.33 -27.82 5.08
C LYS A 55 -53.54 -26.41 4.47
N PRO A 56 -53.15 -26.16 3.22
CA PRO A 56 -52.62 -24.87 2.76
C PRO A 56 -53.65 -23.95 2.16
N SER A 57 -53.45 -22.65 2.36
CA SER A 57 -54.03 -21.61 1.54
C SER A 57 -52.94 -21.05 0.61
N ALA A 58 -53.22 -21.11 -0.69
CA ALA A 58 -52.36 -20.53 -1.70
C ALA A 58 -52.40 -18.99 -1.62
N GLU A 59 -51.37 -18.39 -1.08
CA GLU A 59 -51.19 -16.97 -1.10
C GLU A 59 -49.91 -16.63 -1.88
N SER A 60 -50.10 -15.83 -2.91
CA SER A 60 -49.14 -15.31 -3.84
C SER A 60 -47.81 -14.92 -3.15
N ALA A 61 -46.80 -15.75 -3.35
CA ALA A 61 -45.42 -15.39 -2.97
C ALA A 61 -44.96 -14.24 -3.87
N SER A 62 -44.96 -13.05 -3.34
CA SER A 62 -44.18 -11.96 -3.87
C SER A 62 -42.70 -12.37 -3.83
N GLU A 63 -42.10 -12.65 -4.97
CA GLU A 63 -40.66 -12.85 -5.10
C GLU A 63 -39.95 -11.66 -4.50
N LYS A 64 -39.34 -11.87 -3.32
CA LYS A 64 -38.25 -10.99 -2.85
C LYS A 64 -37.16 -11.02 -3.92
N PRO A 65 -36.62 -9.87 -4.32
CA PRO A 65 -35.50 -9.84 -5.27
C PRO A 65 -34.40 -10.74 -4.73
N SER A 66 -34.10 -11.80 -5.48
CA SER A 66 -32.94 -12.64 -5.24
C SER A 66 -31.71 -11.75 -5.11
N ALA A 67 -31.06 -11.79 -3.95
CA ALA A 67 -29.76 -11.20 -3.81
C ALA A 67 -28.91 -11.76 -4.96
N SER A 68 -28.47 -10.90 -5.90
CA SER A 68 -27.70 -11.32 -7.06
C SER A 68 -26.51 -12.13 -6.55
N ALA A 69 -26.37 -13.34 -7.05
CA ALA A 69 -25.23 -14.19 -6.67
C ALA A 69 -23.93 -13.41 -6.90
N PHE A 70 -23.00 -13.48 -5.95
CA PHE A 70 -21.71 -12.83 -6.05
C PHE A 70 -20.97 -13.31 -7.30
N ASP A 71 -20.71 -12.40 -8.22
CA ASP A 71 -19.95 -12.68 -9.45
C ASP A 71 -18.45 -12.60 -9.16
N ALA A 72 -17.88 -13.74 -8.83
CA ALA A 72 -16.47 -13.86 -8.49
C ALA A 72 -15.56 -13.51 -9.67
N GLU A 73 -15.93 -13.90 -10.90
CA GLU A 73 -15.10 -13.60 -12.08
C GLU A 73 -15.01 -12.08 -12.30
N ARG A 74 -16.14 -11.40 -12.29
CA ARG A 74 -16.21 -9.95 -12.41
C ARG A 74 -15.45 -9.24 -11.30
N PHE A 75 -15.53 -9.75 -10.07
CA PHE A 75 -14.82 -9.20 -8.92
C PHE A 75 -13.30 -9.29 -9.09
N PHE A 76 -12.77 -10.43 -9.51
CA PHE A 76 -11.33 -10.62 -9.66
C PHE A 76 -10.74 -9.86 -10.86
N GLN A 77 -11.53 -9.49 -11.85
CA GLN A 77 -11.07 -8.64 -12.97
C GLN A 77 -10.62 -7.25 -12.50
N ALA A 78 -11.08 -6.78 -11.33
CA ALA A 78 -10.67 -5.50 -10.78
C ALA A 78 -9.20 -5.44 -10.31
N PHE A 79 -8.49 -6.57 -10.23
CA PHE A 79 -7.09 -6.62 -9.80
C PHE A 79 -6.19 -6.80 -11.01
N VAL A 80 -5.30 -5.84 -11.22
CA VAL A 80 -4.38 -5.80 -12.36
C VAL A 80 -2.93 -5.72 -11.88
N LYS A 81 -1.99 -6.17 -12.68
CA LYS A 81 -0.57 -5.95 -12.42
C LYS A 81 -0.17 -4.58 -12.95
N VAL A 82 0.40 -3.75 -12.09
CA VAL A 82 1.05 -2.49 -12.46
C VAL A 82 2.52 -2.79 -12.73
N GLN A 83 3.01 -2.37 -13.88
CA GLN A 83 4.42 -2.38 -14.23
C GLN A 83 4.84 -0.96 -14.56
N ALA A 84 5.94 -0.51 -13.97
CA ALA A 84 6.43 0.84 -14.18
C ALA A 84 7.95 0.87 -14.32
N ARG A 85 8.43 1.74 -15.21
CA ARG A 85 9.85 2.05 -15.39
C ARG A 85 10.08 3.50 -15.03
N ALA A 86 11.05 3.75 -14.15
CA ALA A 86 11.44 5.10 -13.76
C ALA A 86 12.21 5.80 -14.89
N VAL A 87 12.17 7.15 -14.91
CA VAL A 87 12.99 7.97 -15.81
C VAL A 87 14.49 7.65 -15.64
N PRO A 88 15.31 7.81 -16.68
CA PRO A 88 16.76 7.65 -16.55
C PRO A 88 17.32 8.51 -15.41
N ASN A 89 18.16 7.91 -14.56
CA ASN A 89 18.74 8.56 -13.37
C ASN A 89 17.71 9.13 -12.38
N ALA A 90 16.54 8.51 -12.24
CA ALA A 90 15.57 8.87 -11.23
C ALA A 90 16.18 8.83 -9.83
N ARG A 91 15.92 9.84 -9.01
CA ARG A 91 16.43 9.91 -7.62
C ARG A 91 15.90 8.76 -6.76
N SER A 92 14.67 8.31 -7.04
CA SER A 92 14.06 7.16 -6.36
C SER A 92 14.67 5.80 -6.75
N SER A 93 15.42 5.71 -7.86
CA SER A 93 15.95 4.43 -8.34
C SER A 93 16.99 3.81 -7.40
N ALA A 94 17.70 4.63 -6.61
CA ALA A 94 18.68 4.14 -5.63
C ALA A 94 18.04 3.28 -4.52
N THR A 95 16.75 3.50 -4.22
CA THR A 95 16.03 2.78 -3.15
C THR A 95 14.92 1.87 -3.66
N LEU A 96 14.31 2.20 -4.79
CA LEU A 96 13.13 1.49 -5.32
C LEU A 96 13.44 0.67 -6.58
N GLY A 97 14.64 0.83 -7.16
CA GLY A 97 14.97 0.25 -8.47
C GLY A 97 14.35 1.04 -9.63
N THR A 98 14.75 0.68 -10.84
CA THR A 98 14.25 1.30 -12.08
C THR A 98 12.99 0.63 -12.61
N GLU A 99 12.91 -0.70 -12.51
CA GLU A 99 11.74 -1.50 -12.87
C GLU A 99 10.98 -1.83 -11.59
N ARG A 100 9.67 -1.59 -11.61
CA ARG A 100 8.81 -1.78 -10.43
C ARG A 100 7.53 -2.47 -10.85
N GLU A 101 7.07 -3.38 -10.03
CA GLU A 101 5.80 -4.07 -10.25
C GLU A 101 5.04 -4.29 -8.95
N GLY A 102 3.73 -4.39 -9.06
CA GLY A 102 2.83 -4.64 -7.95
C GLY A 102 1.39 -4.69 -8.40
N THR A 103 0.49 -4.55 -7.47
CA THR A 103 -0.95 -4.62 -7.72
C THR A 103 -1.54 -3.24 -7.96
N GLY A 104 -2.45 -3.18 -8.92
CA GLY A 104 -3.39 -2.10 -9.12
C GLY A 104 -4.83 -2.58 -8.92
N ILE A 105 -5.68 -1.69 -8.46
CA ILE A 105 -7.08 -1.96 -8.14
C ILE A 105 -7.93 -1.00 -8.97
N VAL A 106 -8.78 -1.53 -9.85
CA VAL A 106 -9.68 -0.71 -10.67
C VAL A 106 -10.72 -0.06 -9.74
N ILE A 107 -10.79 1.27 -9.76
CA ILE A 107 -11.68 2.07 -8.89
C ILE A 107 -12.59 3.03 -9.66
N GLY A 108 -12.48 3.09 -10.99
CA GLY A 108 -13.31 3.91 -11.85
C GLY A 108 -13.63 3.23 -13.19
N ASP A 109 -14.81 3.49 -13.72
CA ASP A 109 -15.29 2.93 -15.01
C ASP A 109 -14.48 3.46 -16.21
N ASP A 110 -13.72 4.55 -16.01
CA ASP A 110 -12.85 5.17 -16.99
C ASP A 110 -11.42 4.60 -17.00
N GLY A 111 -11.24 3.41 -16.43
CA GLY A 111 -9.94 2.75 -16.31
C GLY A 111 -9.02 3.36 -15.27
N LEU A 112 -9.57 4.07 -14.28
CA LEU A 112 -8.82 4.58 -13.14
C LEU A 112 -8.43 3.45 -12.20
N VAL A 113 -7.15 3.36 -11.87
CA VAL A 113 -6.55 2.30 -11.05
C VAL A 113 -5.80 2.92 -9.88
N LEU A 114 -6.12 2.45 -8.68
CA LEU A 114 -5.43 2.77 -7.44
C LEU A 114 -4.27 1.80 -7.22
N THR A 115 -3.13 2.31 -6.77
CA THR A 115 -1.98 1.49 -6.37
C THR A 115 -1.21 2.17 -5.24
N ILE A 116 -0.13 1.54 -4.79
CA ILE A 116 0.81 2.20 -3.88
C ILE A 116 1.79 3.06 -4.68
N GLY A 117 1.98 4.30 -4.22
CA GLY A 117 2.65 5.34 -5.00
C GLY A 117 4.13 5.10 -5.30
N TYR A 118 4.86 4.36 -4.45
CA TYR A 118 6.26 4.08 -4.71
C TYR A 118 6.50 3.25 -6.00
N LEU A 119 5.48 2.58 -6.51
CA LEU A 119 5.55 1.91 -7.81
C LEU A 119 5.67 2.90 -8.97
N ILE A 120 5.04 4.06 -8.85
CA ILE A 120 4.85 5.00 -9.96
C ILE A 120 5.58 6.34 -9.81
N VAL A 121 6.26 6.56 -8.65
CA VAL A 121 7.05 7.79 -8.47
C VAL A 121 8.19 7.85 -9.48
N GLU A 122 8.35 9.00 -10.17
CA GLU A 122 9.29 9.21 -11.29
C GLU A 122 9.15 8.18 -12.43
N ALA A 123 7.96 7.55 -12.60
CA ALA A 123 7.74 6.62 -13.70
C ALA A 123 7.63 7.36 -15.05
N ASP A 124 8.40 6.90 -16.03
CA ASP A 124 8.34 7.33 -17.43
C ASP A 124 7.32 6.48 -18.21
N GLN A 125 7.36 5.18 -17.98
CA GLN A 125 6.46 4.21 -18.62
C GLN A 125 5.66 3.48 -17.57
N VAL A 126 4.36 3.34 -17.83
CA VAL A 126 3.45 2.55 -16.99
C VAL A 126 2.60 1.68 -17.89
N SER A 127 2.45 0.43 -17.53
CA SER A 127 1.49 -0.49 -18.16
C SER A 127 0.74 -1.29 -17.09
N LEU A 128 -0.45 -1.75 -17.48
CA LEU A 128 -1.27 -2.65 -16.68
C LEU A 128 -1.37 -4.00 -17.39
N VAL A 129 -1.28 -5.10 -16.64
CA VAL A 129 -1.57 -6.42 -17.17
C VAL A 129 -2.85 -6.92 -16.48
N ASP A 130 -3.87 -7.23 -17.26
CA ASP A 130 -5.16 -7.71 -16.76
C ASP A 130 -5.17 -9.22 -16.47
N GLN A 131 -6.31 -9.73 -15.99
CA GLN A 131 -6.48 -11.15 -15.67
C GLN A 131 -6.44 -12.07 -16.89
N GLN A 132 -6.57 -11.53 -18.10
CA GLN A 132 -6.42 -12.25 -19.37
C GLN A 132 -5.00 -12.22 -19.92
N GLY A 133 -4.06 -11.53 -19.22
CA GLY A 133 -2.68 -11.37 -19.64
C GLY A 133 -2.47 -10.29 -20.72
N ARG A 134 -3.48 -9.46 -21.01
CA ARG A 134 -3.34 -8.34 -21.95
C ARG A 134 -2.59 -7.20 -21.29
N THR A 135 -1.59 -6.68 -21.99
CA THR A 135 -0.83 -5.51 -21.54
C THR A 135 -1.46 -4.24 -22.11
N LEU A 136 -1.88 -3.34 -21.24
CA LEU A 136 -2.55 -2.09 -21.56
C LEU A 136 -1.63 -0.92 -21.21
N PRO A 137 -1.34 0.00 -22.13
CA PRO A 137 -0.59 1.21 -21.80
C PRO A 137 -1.39 2.09 -20.84
N ALA A 138 -0.69 2.69 -19.87
CA ALA A 138 -1.28 3.55 -18.87
C ALA A 138 -0.43 4.79 -18.62
N ARG A 139 -1.03 5.79 -17.96
CA ARG A 139 -0.34 7.00 -17.52
C ARG A 139 -0.53 7.22 -16.02
N VAL A 140 0.44 7.83 -15.38
CA VAL A 140 0.29 8.31 -14.00
C VAL A 140 -0.72 9.44 -13.99
N VAL A 141 -1.71 9.37 -13.12
CA VAL A 141 -2.72 10.41 -12.88
C VAL A 141 -2.30 11.31 -11.75
N GLY A 142 -1.91 10.73 -10.62
CA GLY A 142 -1.50 11.49 -9.45
C GLY A 142 -0.82 10.61 -8.40
N TYR A 143 -0.17 11.29 -7.46
CA TYR A 143 0.49 10.67 -6.33
C TYR A 143 0.38 11.57 -5.10
N ASP A 144 0.12 10.97 -3.94
CA ASP A 144 0.15 11.66 -2.66
C ASP A 144 1.25 11.12 -1.76
N HIS A 145 2.22 11.96 -1.43
CA HIS A 145 3.33 11.60 -0.54
C HIS A 145 2.90 11.38 0.91
N MET A 146 1.77 11.97 1.32
CA MET A 146 1.29 11.88 2.70
C MET A 146 0.68 10.52 3.02
N THR A 147 -0.15 10.00 2.10
CA THR A 147 -0.75 8.68 2.23
C THR A 147 0.10 7.59 1.59
N GLY A 148 0.95 7.96 0.62
CA GLY A 148 1.70 7.03 -0.20
C GLY A 148 0.86 6.37 -1.30
N LEU A 149 -0.39 6.82 -1.51
CA LEU A 149 -1.28 6.30 -2.55
C LEU A 149 -0.98 6.93 -3.91
N GLY A 150 -1.17 6.15 -4.97
CA GLY A 150 -0.96 6.59 -6.35
C GLY A 150 -2.07 6.15 -7.27
N LEU A 151 -2.30 6.93 -8.31
CA LEU A 151 -3.31 6.69 -9.33
C LEU A 151 -2.67 6.59 -10.71
N VAL A 152 -3.09 5.57 -11.45
CA VAL A 152 -2.78 5.43 -12.88
C VAL A 152 -4.09 5.28 -13.65
N ARG A 153 -4.07 5.55 -14.96
CA ARG A 153 -5.23 5.36 -15.82
C ARG A 153 -4.80 4.75 -17.14
N THR A 154 -5.57 3.80 -17.63
CA THR A 154 -5.37 3.26 -18.98
C THR A 154 -5.56 4.35 -20.02
N VAL A 155 -4.81 4.28 -21.14
CA VAL A 155 -4.97 5.19 -22.27
C VAL A 155 -5.83 4.58 -23.39
N VAL A 156 -6.28 3.34 -23.18
CA VAL A 156 -7.19 2.60 -24.06
C VAL A 156 -8.44 2.21 -23.27
N PRO A 157 -9.58 1.93 -23.93
CA PRO A 157 -10.78 1.46 -23.26
C PRO A 157 -10.52 0.21 -22.41
N PHE A 158 -11.04 0.20 -21.19
CA PHE A 158 -10.87 -0.88 -20.25
C PHE A 158 -12.18 -1.12 -19.46
N GLU A 159 -12.97 -2.07 -19.96
CA GLU A 159 -14.31 -2.38 -19.46
C GLU A 159 -14.24 -3.39 -18.30
N VAL A 160 -13.79 -2.90 -17.14
CA VAL A 160 -13.75 -3.68 -15.90
C VAL A 160 -14.53 -2.94 -14.83
N ALA A 161 -15.41 -3.66 -14.14
CA ALA A 161 -16.20 -3.08 -13.07
C ALA A 161 -15.30 -2.61 -11.91
N PRO A 162 -15.45 -1.35 -11.45
CA PRO A 162 -14.66 -0.82 -10.36
C PRO A 162 -15.02 -1.47 -9.03
N LEU A 163 -14.02 -1.64 -8.17
CA LEU A 163 -14.21 -2.11 -6.82
C LEU A 163 -14.73 -0.98 -5.91
N GLY A 164 -15.81 -1.25 -5.21
CA GLY A 164 -16.40 -0.27 -4.29
C GLY A 164 -15.58 -0.11 -3.01
N PHE A 165 -15.52 1.12 -2.51
CA PHE A 165 -14.86 1.44 -1.23
C PHE A 165 -15.71 1.00 -0.03
N GLY A 166 -15.03 0.43 0.96
CA GLY A 166 -15.57 0.18 2.29
C GLY A 166 -15.25 1.31 3.25
N ASP A 167 -15.41 1.05 4.53
CA ASP A 167 -15.07 1.94 5.63
C ASP A 167 -13.91 1.32 6.42
N SER A 168 -12.71 1.87 6.27
CA SER A 168 -11.53 1.38 6.99
C SER A 168 -11.51 1.82 8.45
N SER A 169 -12.29 2.83 8.81
CA SER A 169 -12.41 3.28 10.20
C SER A 169 -13.21 2.30 11.05
N ALA A 170 -14.18 1.62 10.44
CA ALA A 170 -15.03 0.62 11.07
C ALA A 170 -14.31 -0.71 11.38
N LEU A 171 -13.15 -0.97 10.75
CA LEU A 171 -12.38 -2.18 11.04
C LEU A 171 -11.88 -2.19 12.49
N SER A 172 -12.01 -3.33 13.13
CA SER A 172 -11.51 -3.62 14.48
C SER A 172 -10.47 -4.73 14.46
N GLU A 173 -9.68 -4.83 15.52
CA GLU A 173 -8.79 -5.97 15.72
C GLU A 173 -9.59 -7.27 15.75
N ARG A 174 -9.03 -8.32 15.13
CA ARG A 174 -9.63 -9.64 14.88
C ARG A 174 -10.68 -9.68 13.78
N ASP A 175 -10.98 -8.58 13.11
CA ASP A 175 -11.84 -8.64 11.93
C ASP A 175 -11.17 -9.46 10.84
N PRO A 176 -11.92 -10.43 10.24
CA PRO A 176 -11.42 -11.18 9.11
C PRO A 176 -11.37 -10.31 7.86
N VAL A 177 -10.29 -10.43 7.12
CA VAL A 177 -10.03 -9.71 5.87
C VAL A 177 -9.39 -10.65 4.84
N MET A 178 -9.41 -10.26 3.59
CA MET A 178 -8.67 -10.94 2.51
C MET A 178 -7.65 -9.98 1.91
N ILE A 179 -6.47 -10.48 1.65
CA ILE A 179 -5.43 -9.77 0.90
C ILE A 179 -5.44 -10.35 -0.51
N ILE A 180 -5.68 -9.49 -1.52
CA ILE A 180 -5.76 -9.88 -2.93
C ILE A 180 -4.77 -9.05 -3.72
N ASN A 181 -3.91 -9.73 -4.47
CA ASN A 181 -2.93 -9.09 -5.35
C ASN A 181 -3.31 -9.27 -6.84
N TYR A 182 -2.46 -8.83 -7.73
CA TYR A 182 -2.68 -8.88 -9.17
C TYR A 182 -2.87 -10.30 -9.75
N ALA A 183 -2.51 -11.34 -9.01
CA ALA A 183 -2.79 -12.72 -9.44
C ALA A 183 -4.27 -13.10 -9.26
N GLY A 184 -5.08 -12.21 -8.68
CA GLY A 184 -6.52 -12.37 -8.55
C GLY A 184 -6.89 -13.59 -7.73
N ALA A 185 -7.77 -14.42 -8.28
CA ALA A 185 -8.28 -15.61 -7.60
C ALA A 185 -7.21 -16.67 -7.26
N SER A 186 -6.05 -16.63 -7.92
CA SER A 186 -4.99 -17.63 -7.71
C SER A 186 -4.10 -17.33 -6.49
N ASP A 187 -4.16 -16.11 -5.94
CA ASP A 187 -3.37 -15.72 -4.77
C ASP A 187 -4.18 -14.80 -3.83
N VAL A 188 -5.13 -15.42 -3.13
CA VAL A 188 -5.92 -14.79 -2.06
C VAL A 188 -5.40 -15.26 -0.73
N THR A 189 -4.94 -14.34 0.11
CA THR A 189 -4.47 -14.63 1.46
C THR A 189 -5.52 -14.21 2.49
N PRO A 190 -6.20 -15.18 3.17
CA PRO A 190 -7.02 -14.89 4.34
C PRO A 190 -6.14 -14.35 5.47
N ALA A 191 -6.59 -13.28 6.11
CA ALA A 191 -5.85 -12.65 7.20
C ALA A 191 -6.82 -12.02 8.22
N TRP A 192 -6.26 -11.55 9.33
CA TRP A 192 -7.00 -10.81 10.35
C TRP A 192 -6.31 -9.46 10.59
N VAL A 193 -7.11 -8.47 10.92
CA VAL A 193 -6.59 -7.21 11.47
C VAL A 193 -6.01 -7.53 12.86
N VAL A 194 -4.72 -7.29 13.06
CA VAL A 194 -4.04 -7.57 14.33
C VAL A 194 -3.68 -6.33 15.12
N SER A 195 -3.62 -5.18 14.47
CA SER A 195 -3.57 -3.87 15.15
C SER A 195 -3.94 -2.74 14.20
N LYS A 196 -4.37 -1.61 14.79
CA LYS A 196 -4.50 -0.31 14.11
C LYS A 196 -3.75 0.71 14.96
N ARG A 197 -2.69 1.28 14.41
CA ARG A 197 -1.84 2.23 15.14
C ARG A 197 -1.11 3.17 14.21
N ALA A 198 -0.52 4.22 14.77
CA ALA A 198 0.37 5.08 14.02
C ALA A 198 1.55 4.28 13.46
N PHE A 199 1.93 4.62 12.24
CA PHE A 199 3.10 4.09 11.56
C PHE A 199 3.96 5.23 11.04
N THR A 200 5.25 5.22 11.37
CA THR A 200 6.24 6.14 10.81
C THR A 200 7.19 5.39 9.89
N GLY A 201 7.47 6.00 8.73
CA GLY A 201 8.52 5.54 7.82
C GLY A 201 9.69 6.52 7.85
N ASN A 202 10.90 6.00 7.76
CA ASN A 202 12.12 6.81 7.78
C ASN A 202 12.34 7.63 6.47
N TRP A 203 11.29 7.77 5.67
CA TRP A 203 11.23 8.62 4.48
C TRP A 203 10.31 9.83 4.64
N GLU A 204 10.18 10.36 5.87
CA GLU A 204 9.27 11.44 6.24
C GLU A 204 7.81 11.09 5.95
N TYR A 205 7.36 10.00 6.58
CA TYR A 205 6.04 9.44 6.39
C TYR A 205 5.40 9.10 7.74
N LEU A 206 4.14 9.49 7.89
CA LEU A 206 3.34 9.19 9.08
C LEU A 206 1.90 8.93 8.68
N LEU A 207 1.40 7.75 8.99
CA LEU A 207 -0.03 7.42 9.02
C LEU A 207 -0.47 7.35 10.48
N GLU A 208 -1.53 8.07 10.83
CA GLU A 208 -2.03 8.09 12.22
C GLU A 208 -2.74 6.78 12.60
N SER A 209 -3.28 6.05 11.63
CA SER A 209 -4.02 4.81 11.86
C SER A 209 -3.79 3.80 10.74
N ALA A 210 -2.55 3.34 10.58
CA ALA A 210 -2.24 2.26 9.65
C ALA A 210 -2.90 0.94 10.11
N ILE A 211 -3.30 0.10 9.15
CA ILE A 211 -3.92 -1.21 9.41
C ILE A 211 -2.83 -2.27 9.30
N PHE A 212 -2.71 -3.11 10.31
CA PHE A 212 -1.78 -4.23 10.31
C PHE A 212 -2.54 -5.53 10.31
N THR A 213 -2.11 -6.47 9.46
CA THR A 213 -2.74 -7.79 9.30
C THR A 213 -1.73 -8.90 9.46
N SER A 214 -2.20 -10.10 9.84
CA SER A 214 -1.45 -11.35 9.90
C SER A 214 -2.36 -12.52 9.51
N PRO A 215 -1.85 -13.58 8.86
CA PRO A 215 -0.47 -13.81 8.42
C PRO A 215 -0.03 -12.90 7.27
N PRO A 216 1.28 -12.79 7.00
CA PRO A 216 1.78 -11.95 5.91
C PRO A 216 1.51 -12.56 4.53
N ALA A 217 1.03 -11.73 3.59
CA ALA A 217 1.05 -12.01 2.17
C ALA A 217 2.38 -11.53 1.58
N LEU A 218 2.98 -12.32 0.68
CA LEU A 218 4.29 -12.01 0.10
C LEU A 218 4.20 -10.98 -1.05
N ASN A 219 3.09 -10.97 -1.79
CA ASN A 219 2.84 -10.02 -2.89
C ASN A 219 2.03 -8.82 -2.39
N TRP A 220 2.58 -8.08 -1.41
CA TRP A 220 1.88 -7.01 -0.69
C TRP A 220 1.81 -5.67 -1.42
N SER A 221 2.75 -5.41 -2.36
CA SER A 221 2.91 -4.10 -3.01
C SER A 221 1.65 -3.70 -3.79
N GLY A 222 0.88 -2.75 -3.28
CA GLY A 222 -0.39 -2.32 -3.85
C GLY A 222 -1.56 -3.31 -3.67
N ALA A 223 -1.37 -4.44 -2.98
CA ALA A 223 -2.42 -5.45 -2.77
C ALA A 223 -3.65 -4.84 -2.09
N ALA A 224 -4.83 -5.31 -2.50
CA ALA A 224 -6.09 -4.88 -1.91
C ALA A 224 -6.33 -5.57 -0.58
N LEU A 225 -6.70 -4.80 0.44
CA LEU A 225 -7.30 -5.31 1.66
C LEU A 225 -8.82 -5.26 1.51
N ILE A 226 -9.46 -6.43 1.55
CA ILE A 226 -10.89 -6.60 1.29
C ILE A 226 -11.60 -7.01 2.57
N SER A 227 -12.68 -6.29 2.91
CA SER A 227 -13.54 -6.62 4.05
C SER A 227 -14.45 -7.80 3.76
N LYS A 228 -15.14 -8.31 4.79
CA LYS A 228 -16.16 -9.37 4.66
C LYS A 228 -17.35 -8.96 3.78
N GLU A 229 -17.59 -7.66 3.59
CA GLU A 229 -18.60 -7.12 2.68
C GLU A 229 -18.10 -6.99 1.23
N MET A 230 -16.94 -7.58 0.90
CA MET A 230 -16.31 -7.53 -0.43
C MET A 230 -16.01 -6.10 -0.89
N LYS A 231 -15.61 -5.21 0.04
CA LYS A 231 -15.26 -3.81 -0.21
C LYS A 231 -13.78 -3.58 0.04
N LEU A 232 -13.20 -2.64 -0.72
CA LEU A 232 -11.83 -2.19 -0.53
C LEU A 232 -11.72 -1.35 0.73
N VAL A 233 -10.90 -1.79 1.69
CA VAL A 233 -10.67 -1.10 2.98
C VAL A 233 -9.23 -0.67 3.19
N GLY A 234 -8.30 -1.12 2.35
CA GLY A 234 -6.90 -0.68 2.43
C GLY A 234 -6.07 -1.08 1.21
N VAL A 235 -4.89 -0.47 1.08
CA VAL A 235 -3.90 -0.73 0.02
C VAL A 235 -2.58 -1.15 0.66
N GLY A 236 -2.05 -2.28 0.23
CA GLY A 236 -0.82 -2.88 0.75
C GLY A 236 0.40 -2.00 0.49
N SER A 237 1.14 -1.73 1.54
CA SER A 237 2.33 -0.87 1.48
C SER A 237 3.60 -1.60 1.86
N LEU A 238 3.60 -2.38 2.94
CA LEU A 238 4.80 -3.02 3.47
C LEU A 238 4.52 -4.43 3.98
N ILE A 239 5.55 -5.28 3.95
CA ILE A 239 5.67 -6.41 4.84
C ILE A 239 6.43 -5.95 6.09
N VAL A 240 5.97 -6.33 7.27
CA VAL A 240 6.55 -5.90 8.54
C VAL A 240 6.85 -7.10 9.44
N ARG A 241 7.95 -7.01 10.18
CA ARG A 241 8.31 -8.06 11.13
C ARG A 241 7.38 -8.05 12.34
N GLU A 242 6.85 -6.88 12.69
CA GLU A 242 6.00 -6.65 13.83
C GLU A 242 4.70 -5.96 13.41
N ALA A 243 3.72 -6.77 13.03
CA ALA A 243 2.35 -6.31 12.83
C ALA A 243 1.62 -6.15 14.18
N SER A 244 1.93 -7.01 15.14
CA SER A 244 1.45 -6.98 16.51
C SER A 244 2.44 -7.67 17.44
N THR A 245 2.26 -7.50 18.76
CA THR A 245 2.99 -8.24 19.80
C THR A 245 1.98 -8.88 20.76
N VAL A 246 2.10 -10.17 20.97
CA VAL A 246 1.26 -10.93 21.90
C VAL A 246 2.15 -11.52 23.00
N GLY A 247 2.09 -10.95 24.20
CA GLY A 247 3.06 -11.23 25.24
C GLY A 247 4.48 -10.84 24.79
N GLU A 248 5.40 -11.79 24.73
CA GLU A 248 6.77 -11.61 24.22
C GLU A 248 6.92 -12.00 22.74
N THR A 249 5.84 -12.48 22.09
CA THR A 249 5.89 -12.98 20.71
C THR A 249 5.58 -11.87 19.74
N VAL A 250 6.53 -11.60 18.84
CA VAL A 250 6.38 -10.69 17.71
C VAL A 250 5.65 -11.40 16.57
N VAL A 251 4.57 -10.82 16.10
CA VAL A 251 3.71 -11.37 15.03
C VAL A 251 4.01 -10.65 13.72
N PRO A 252 4.56 -11.34 12.71
CA PRO A 252 4.81 -10.72 11.40
C PRO A 252 3.51 -10.51 10.61
N GLY A 253 3.53 -9.58 9.67
CA GLY A 253 2.36 -9.31 8.83
C GLY A 253 2.60 -8.26 7.76
N ASN A 254 1.51 -7.63 7.33
CA ASN A 254 1.56 -6.53 6.38
C ASN A 254 0.99 -5.25 6.99
N MET A 255 1.46 -4.12 6.49
CA MET A 255 0.91 -2.80 6.75
C MET A 255 0.15 -2.30 5.53
N PHE A 256 -1.07 -1.83 5.76
CA PHE A 256 -1.96 -1.27 4.74
C PHE A 256 -2.25 0.19 5.02
N VAL A 257 -2.30 0.98 3.94
CA VAL A 257 -2.82 2.35 3.97
C VAL A 257 -4.35 2.27 3.98
N PRO A 258 -5.03 2.88 4.98
CA PRO A 258 -6.49 2.86 5.05
C PRO A 258 -7.13 3.55 3.84
N ILE A 259 -8.19 2.96 3.27
CA ILE A 259 -8.87 3.53 2.10
C ILE A 259 -9.51 4.90 2.39
N ASP A 260 -9.89 5.15 3.65
CA ASP A 260 -10.50 6.43 4.04
C ASP A 260 -9.54 7.61 3.89
N THR A 261 -8.22 7.36 3.83
CA THR A 261 -7.24 8.41 3.53
C THR A 261 -7.29 8.89 2.06
N LEU A 262 -7.77 8.04 1.14
CA LEU A 262 -7.95 8.40 -0.28
C LEU A 262 -9.20 9.25 -0.50
N LYS A 263 -10.30 8.93 0.17
CA LYS A 263 -11.61 9.52 -0.11
C LYS A 263 -11.61 11.06 -0.18
N PRO A 264 -11.02 11.79 0.79
CA PRO A 264 -11.02 13.25 0.76
C PRO A 264 -10.13 13.86 -0.32
N ILE A 265 -9.13 13.13 -0.83
CA ILE A 265 -8.15 13.67 -1.77
C ILE A 265 -8.33 13.15 -3.21
N LEU A 266 -9.20 12.16 -3.45
CA LEU A 266 -9.35 11.48 -4.73
C LEU A 266 -9.68 12.45 -5.87
N ALA A 267 -10.63 13.36 -5.65
CA ALA A 267 -11.03 14.32 -6.68
C ALA A 267 -9.87 15.24 -7.10
N ASP A 268 -9.10 15.72 -6.13
CA ASP A 268 -7.93 16.57 -6.40
C ASP A 268 -6.80 15.78 -7.07
N LEU A 269 -6.53 14.56 -6.64
CA LEU A 269 -5.55 13.68 -7.29
C LEU A 269 -5.90 13.44 -8.75
N VAL A 270 -7.17 13.20 -9.07
CA VAL A 270 -7.64 12.97 -10.45
C VAL A 270 -7.52 14.24 -11.28
N LYS A 271 -7.87 15.39 -10.72
CA LYS A 271 -7.91 16.67 -11.43
C LYS A 271 -6.54 17.32 -11.56
N ASN A 272 -5.75 17.33 -10.48
CA ASN A 272 -4.56 18.15 -10.34
C ASN A 272 -3.25 17.31 -10.26
N GLY A 273 -3.37 15.97 -10.16
CA GLY A 273 -2.24 15.06 -9.96
C GLY A 273 -1.67 15.02 -8.54
N ARG A 274 -2.21 15.86 -7.64
CA ARG A 274 -1.82 15.97 -6.23
C ARG A 274 -2.99 16.42 -5.37
N PRO A 275 -2.97 16.18 -4.03
CA PRO A 275 -3.97 16.72 -3.12
C PRO A 275 -4.05 18.24 -3.17
N GLY A 276 -5.22 18.79 -2.88
CA GLY A 276 -5.41 20.22 -2.68
C GLY A 276 -4.75 20.73 -1.41
N GLY A 277 -4.59 22.06 -1.33
CA GLY A 277 -3.98 22.72 -0.17
C GLY A 277 -2.46 22.88 -0.28
N ALA A 278 -1.87 23.37 0.81
CA ALA A 278 -0.42 23.59 0.88
C ALA A 278 0.31 22.26 1.13
N ALA A 279 1.38 22.02 0.38
CA ALA A 279 2.24 20.88 0.59
C ALA A 279 2.92 20.95 1.97
N ARG A 280 3.15 19.80 2.59
CA ARG A 280 3.94 19.70 3.83
C ARG A 280 5.41 19.99 3.56
N PRO A 281 6.10 20.65 4.52
CA PRO A 281 7.53 20.82 4.43
C PRO A 281 8.24 19.46 4.41
N TRP A 282 9.12 19.28 3.43
CA TRP A 282 9.98 18.10 3.31
C TRP A 282 11.44 18.54 3.47
N LEU A 283 12.19 17.79 4.27
CA LEU A 283 13.59 18.10 4.61
C LEU A 283 14.60 17.19 3.92
N GLY A 284 14.18 16.04 3.46
CA GLY A 284 15.08 15.03 2.88
C GLY A 284 15.95 14.33 3.92
N VAL A 285 15.47 14.23 5.16
CA VAL A 285 16.21 13.66 6.30
C VAL A 285 15.47 12.44 6.84
N ALA A 286 16.08 11.26 6.72
CA ALA A 286 15.65 10.06 7.39
C ALA A 286 16.38 9.92 8.73
N ALA A 287 15.66 9.61 9.80
CA ALA A 287 16.25 9.37 11.12
C ALA A 287 15.62 8.14 11.75
N ASP A 288 16.42 7.34 12.44
CA ASP A 288 15.99 6.15 13.15
C ASP A 288 16.00 6.36 14.66
N GLU A 289 15.08 5.71 15.35
CA GLU A 289 15.02 5.73 16.81
C GLU A 289 16.02 4.74 17.40
N VAL A 290 17.08 5.27 17.97
CA VAL A 290 18.14 4.47 18.59
C VAL A 290 18.31 4.90 20.05
N GLN A 291 18.00 4.02 20.98
CA GLN A 291 18.13 4.27 22.43
C GLN A 291 17.47 5.59 22.89
N GLY A 292 16.25 5.86 22.39
CA GLY A 292 15.49 7.06 22.74
C GLY A 292 16.04 8.37 22.16
N ARG A 293 16.86 8.29 21.10
CA ARG A 293 17.39 9.40 20.32
C ARG A 293 17.06 9.22 18.84
N LEU A 294 16.91 10.33 18.12
CA LEU A 294 16.75 10.33 16.68
C LEU A 294 18.11 10.50 16.01
N VAL A 295 18.62 9.43 15.41
CA VAL A 295 19.89 9.42 14.70
C VAL A 295 19.63 9.50 13.21
N VAL A 296 20.21 10.46 12.53
CA VAL A 296 20.11 10.60 11.07
C VAL A 296 20.74 9.38 10.39
N SER A 297 19.92 8.59 9.71
CA SER A 297 20.34 7.38 9.00
C SER A 297 20.54 7.59 7.50
N ARG A 298 19.91 8.63 6.94
CA ARG A 298 20.08 9.01 5.53
C ARG A 298 19.75 10.48 5.33
N VAL A 299 20.50 11.13 4.44
CA VAL A 299 20.20 12.47 3.92
C VAL A 299 20.05 12.35 2.40
N SER A 300 19.00 12.95 1.87
CA SER A 300 18.73 12.98 0.42
C SER A 300 19.73 13.90 -0.27
N PRO A 301 20.54 13.42 -1.24
CA PRO A 301 21.55 14.26 -1.91
C PRO A 301 20.91 15.47 -2.59
N ASP A 302 21.52 16.64 -2.45
CA ASP A 302 20.99 17.93 -2.92
C ASP A 302 19.61 18.30 -2.34
N GLY A 303 19.15 17.60 -1.31
CA GLY A 303 17.91 17.93 -0.60
C GLY A 303 18.11 19.01 0.46
N PRO A 304 17.02 19.56 1.02
CA PRO A 304 17.09 20.64 2.00
C PRO A 304 18.03 20.37 3.18
N GLY A 305 17.97 19.17 3.76
CA GLY A 305 18.84 18.79 4.88
C GLY A 305 20.32 18.70 4.51
N ASP A 306 20.61 18.19 3.30
CA ASP A 306 21.99 18.13 2.77
C ASP A 306 22.57 19.55 2.57
N LEU A 307 21.77 20.42 1.93
CA LEU A 307 22.14 21.83 1.72
C LEU A 307 22.33 22.61 3.02
N ALA A 308 21.58 22.25 4.07
CA ALA A 308 21.73 22.83 5.41
C ALA A 308 22.91 22.24 6.22
N GLY A 309 23.59 21.22 5.67
CA GLY A 309 24.77 20.60 6.28
C GLY A 309 24.47 19.51 7.30
N ILE A 310 23.26 18.94 7.29
CA ILE A 310 22.92 17.74 8.08
C ILE A 310 23.67 16.53 7.50
N LYS A 311 24.18 15.66 8.36
CA LYS A 311 24.96 14.47 7.98
C LYS A 311 24.41 13.21 8.61
N VAL A 312 24.66 12.09 7.96
CA VAL A 312 24.40 10.77 8.55
C VAL A 312 25.21 10.63 9.85
N GLY A 313 24.55 10.15 10.90
CA GLY A 313 25.12 10.03 12.24
C GLY A 313 24.83 11.24 13.15
N ASP A 314 24.34 12.35 12.64
CA ASP A 314 23.86 13.46 13.47
C ASP A 314 22.69 13.02 14.34
N ILE A 315 22.53 13.61 15.52
CA ILE A 315 21.40 13.36 16.41
C ILE A 315 20.48 14.58 16.37
N ILE A 316 19.24 14.39 15.98
CA ILE A 316 18.23 15.45 16.02
C ILE A 316 17.75 15.61 17.45
N LEU A 317 18.01 16.77 18.06
CA LEU A 317 17.67 17.10 19.43
C LEU A 317 16.33 17.82 19.54
N GLY A 318 15.92 18.58 18.50
CA GLY A 318 14.69 19.36 18.54
C GLY A 318 14.37 20.10 17.26
N VAL A 319 13.14 20.63 17.22
CA VAL A 319 12.59 21.47 16.15
C VAL A 319 12.11 22.78 16.76
N GLY A 320 12.72 23.92 16.40
CA GLY A 320 12.29 25.24 16.86
C GLY A 320 12.26 25.40 18.39
N GLY A 321 13.22 24.84 19.11
CA GLY A 321 13.32 24.89 20.57
C GLY A 321 12.65 23.72 21.29
N ASP A 322 11.71 23.01 20.64
CA ASP A 322 11.01 21.85 21.21
C ASP A 322 11.84 20.58 21.02
N GLY A 323 12.18 19.88 22.10
CA GLY A 323 12.89 18.59 22.02
C GLY A 323 12.09 17.52 21.30
N VAL A 324 12.77 16.58 20.62
CA VAL A 324 12.17 15.42 19.96
C VAL A 324 12.88 14.15 20.39
N ARG A 325 12.12 13.04 20.48
CA ARG A 325 12.64 11.72 20.82
C ARG A 325 12.18 10.62 19.87
N THR A 326 11.07 10.85 19.17
CA THR A 326 10.49 9.88 18.25
C THR A 326 10.33 10.48 16.85
N GLN A 327 10.32 9.62 15.82
CA GLN A 327 10.04 10.04 14.44
C GLN A 327 8.69 10.75 14.34
N ALA A 328 7.66 10.24 15.00
CA ALA A 328 6.33 10.82 14.97
C ALA A 328 6.31 12.25 15.54
N GLU A 329 6.99 12.48 16.68
CA GLU A 329 7.16 13.83 17.25
C GLU A 329 7.90 14.75 16.30
N PHE A 330 8.99 14.26 15.71
CA PHE A 330 9.80 15.02 14.76
C PHE A 330 8.95 15.45 13.55
N TYR A 331 8.28 14.53 12.89
CA TYR A 331 7.46 14.86 11.71
C TYR A 331 6.32 15.82 12.05
N ARG A 332 5.57 15.58 13.13
CA ARG A 332 4.50 16.50 13.55
C ARG A 332 5.01 17.90 13.83
N LYS A 333 6.16 18.03 14.51
CA LYS A 333 6.76 19.33 14.81
C LYS A 333 7.30 20.03 13.57
N VAL A 334 7.92 19.31 12.65
CA VAL A 334 8.35 19.88 11.35
C VAL A 334 7.12 20.39 10.59
N TRP A 335 6.08 19.56 10.45
CA TRP A 335 4.89 19.93 9.68
C TRP A 335 4.04 21.03 10.33
N SER A 336 4.15 21.23 11.63
CA SER A 336 3.46 22.32 12.33
C SER A 336 4.13 23.70 12.14
N ARG A 337 5.35 23.77 11.58
CA ARG A 337 6.08 25.02 11.37
C ARG A 337 5.63 25.81 10.15
N GLY A 338 4.85 25.21 9.26
CA GLY A 338 4.30 25.89 8.09
C GLY A 338 4.21 24.96 6.87
N PRO A 339 3.88 25.52 5.71
CA PRO A 339 3.87 24.80 4.45
C PRO A 339 5.31 24.59 3.91
N ALA A 340 5.43 23.80 2.85
CA ALA A 340 6.65 23.72 2.05
C ALA A 340 7.14 25.14 1.65
N GLY A 341 8.45 25.36 1.71
CA GLY A 341 9.10 26.67 1.59
C GLY A 341 9.35 27.35 2.95
N ALA A 342 8.83 26.83 4.06
CA ALA A 342 9.15 27.36 5.38
C ALA A 342 10.57 26.98 5.81
N ASP A 343 11.22 27.87 6.54
CA ASP A 343 12.48 27.61 7.22
C ASP A 343 12.22 26.86 8.52
N ILE A 344 12.76 25.65 8.62
CA ILE A 344 12.58 24.76 9.76
C ILE A 344 13.82 24.80 10.64
N PRO A 345 13.77 25.41 11.82
CA PRO A 345 14.91 25.45 12.72
C PRO A 345 15.09 24.08 13.39
N LEU A 346 16.24 23.46 13.13
CA LEU A 346 16.63 22.18 13.73
C LEU A 346 17.81 22.35 14.67
N ARG A 347 17.69 21.77 15.85
CA ARG A 347 18.81 21.61 16.78
C ARG A 347 19.35 20.21 16.63
N VAL A 348 20.63 20.11 16.26
CA VAL A 348 21.30 18.84 15.98
C VAL A 348 22.61 18.74 16.77
N LEU A 349 22.98 17.54 17.17
CA LEU A 349 24.31 17.24 17.69
C LEU A 349 25.14 16.62 16.56
N GLN A 350 26.19 17.34 16.13
CA GLN A 350 27.16 16.90 15.12
C GLN A 350 28.50 16.66 15.79
N GLY A 351 28.89 15.41 15.94
CA GLY A 351 30.04 15.04 16.75
C GLY A 351 29.85 15.42 18.22
N LEU A 352 30.57 16.43 18.71
CA LEU A 352 30.45 16.95 20.08
C LEU A 352 29.76 18.33 20.16
N ASP A 353 29.39 18.90 19.00
CA ASP A 353 28.87 20.27 18.93
C ASP A 353 27.36 20.26 18.71
N ILE A 354 26.65 21.04 19.52
CA ILE A 354 25.24 21.35 19.29
C ILE A 354 25.16 22.52 18.31
N LYS A 355 24.44 22.31 17.21
CA LYS A 355 24.23 23.32 16.17
C LYS A 355 22.74 23.62 15.98
N GLU A 356 22.42 24.87 15.74
CA GLU A 356 21.13 25.33 15.27
C GLU A 356 21.22 25.54 13.75
N LEU A 357 20.45 24.77 12.98
CA LEU A 357 20.43 24.80 11.53
C LEU A 357 19.06 25.26 11.06
N ALA A 358 18.99 26.23 10.17
CA ALA A 358 17.75 26.59 9.47
C ALA A 358 17.68 25.78 8.16
N VAL A 359 16.74 24.86 8.07
CA VAL A 359 16.53 24.03 6.88
C VAL A 359 15.40 24.62 6.06
N HIS A 360 15.71 25.15 4.88
CA HIS A 360 14.69 25.65 3.95
C HIS A 360 13.96 24.47 3.30
N SER A 361 12.74 24.18 3.76
CA SER A 361 11.95 23.05 3.29
C SER A 361 11.40 23.27 1.87
N ILE A 362 11.09 22.17 1.17
CA ILE A 362 10.47 22.23 -0.16
C ILE A 362 9.27 21.29 -0.22
N ASP A 363 8.44 21.41 -1.28
CA ASP A 363 7.54 20.33 -1.65
C ASP A 363 8.37 19.12 -2.11
N ARG A 364 8.09 17.96 -1.56
CA ARG A 364 8.78 16.74 -1.93
C ARG A 364 8.67 16.40 -3.42
N LEU A 365 7.59 16.81 -4.09
CA LEU A 365 7.43 16.64 -5.53
C LEU A 365 8.50 17.41 -6.32
N ASP A 366 8.95 18.56 -5.83
CA ASP A 366 9.97 19.37 -6.49
C ASP A 366 11.35 18.71 -6.45
N TYR A 367 11.57 17.81 -5.49
CA TYR A 367 12.83 17.07 -5.39
C TYR A 367 12.97 15.99 -6.47
N PHE A 368 11.84 15.41 -6.94
CA PHE A 368 11.88 14.37 -7.96
C PHE A 368 12.08 14.96 -9.36
N ARG A 369 12.74 14.23 -10.22
CA ARG A 369 12.93 14.66 -11.61
C ARG A 369 11.60 14.66 -12.35
N PRO A 370 11.30 15.72 -13.13
CA PRO A 370 10.10 15.73 -13.97
C PRO A 370 10.18 14.60 -15.00
N ARG A 371 9.01 14.14 -15.45
CA ARG A 371 8.92 13.19 -16.56
C ARG A 371 9.58 13.79 -17.80
N THR A 372 10.29 12.97 -18.56
CA THR A 372 10.76 13.36 -19.88
C THR A 372 9.52 13.51 -20.78
N THR A 373 9.15 14.74 -21.09
CA THR A 373 8.11 15.02 -22.10
C THR A 373 8.78 14.92 -23.46
N TYR A 374 8.39 13.95 -24.27
CA TYR A 374 8.75 13.85 -25.68
C TYR A 374 7.73 14.60 -26.53
#